data_bc702cd61c9c11680b48a558e6eace4d
#
_entry.id   bc702cd61c9c11680b48a558e6eace4d
#
_cell.length_a   1.000
_cell.length_b   1.000
_cell.length_c   1.000
_cell.angle_alpha   90.00
_cell.angle_beta   90.00
_cell.angle_gamma   90.00
#
_symmetry.space_group_name_H-M   'P 1'
#
loop_
_entity.id
_entity.type
_entity.pdbx_description
1 polymer ?
#
loop_
_entity_poly.entity_id
_entity_poly.type
_entity_poly.pdbx_seq_one_letter_code
_entity_poly.pdbx_strand_id
1 'polypeptide(L)'
;MATQIFVNLPVKDLNKSIEFFTSLGYSFNPQFTNEQAGSLVISDTIFFMLITEPFFKTFTKKEIADATKVTEAINCISLDSREAVDEMISKAVAAGATTPNDKQDHGWMYGWGFQDLDGHLWEFMYMDASAMPEHM
;
A
#
# COMPACT_ATOMS: atom_id res chain seq x y z
N MET A 1 18.91 17.44 1.95
CA MET A 1 18.26 16.15 2.26
C MET A 1 16.94 16.04 1.51
N ALA A 2 16.65 14.87 0.99
CA ALA A 2 15.38 14.64 0.29
C ALA A 2 14.22 14.64 1.29
N THR A 3 13.10 15.19 0.88
CA THR A 3 11.85 15.11 1.64
C THR A 3 11.36 13.68 1.62
N GLN A 4 10.89 13.19 2.76
CA GLN A 4 10.34 11.85 2.91
C GLN A 4 8.88 11.92 3.31
N ILE A 5 8.09 10.92 2.91
CA ILE A 5 6.72 10.81 3.36
C ILE A 5 6.55 9.54 4.19
N PHE A 6 5.87 9.68 5.33
CA PHE A 6 5.52 8.60 6.24
C PHE A 6 4.00 8.58 6.40
N VAL A 7 3.35 7.65 5.73
CA VAL A 7 1.89 7.49 5.84
C VAL A 7 1.61 6.50 6.95
N ASN A 8 0.82 6.92 7.94
CA ASN A 8 0.49 6.07 9.09
C ASN A 8 -0.86 5.39 8.86
N LEU A 9 -0.89 4.08 8.93
CA LEU A 9 -2.11 3.28 8.74
C LEU A 9 -2.32 2.38 9.95
N PRO A 10 -3.56 2.31 10.48
CA PRO A 10 -3.86 1.39 11.57
C PRO A 10 -4.00 -0.04 11.06
N VAL A 11 -3.50 -1.00 11.82
CA VAL A 11 -3.62 -2.42 11.52
C VAL A 11 -4.08 -3.17 12.76
N LYS A 12 -4.85 -4.24 12.56
CA LYS A 12 -5.34 -5.06 13.67
C LYS A 12 -4.32 -6.07 14.14
N ASP A 13 -3.59 -6.68 13.19
CA ASP A 13 -2.56 -7.67 13.50
C ASP A 13 -1.29 -7.31 12.73
N LEU A 14 -0.36 -6.64 13.43
CA LEU A 14 0.85 -6.13 12.81
C LEU A 14 1.71 -7.26 12.23
N ASN A 15 1.86 -8.39 12.94
CA ASN A 15 2.68 -9.48 12.44
C ASN A 15 2.16 -10.04 11.12
N LYS A 16 0.84 -10.20 11.01
CA LYS A 16 0.24 -10.66 9.75
C LYS A 16 0.45 -9.65 8.62
N SER A 17 0.34 -8.37 8.92
CA SER A 17 0.59 -7.32 7.93
C SER A 17 2.04 -7.30 7.47
N ILE A 18 2.98 -7.49 8.40
CA ILE A 18 4.40 -7.58 8.04
C ILE A 18 4.65 -8.77 7.13
N GLU A 19 4.09 -9.94 7.46
CA GLU A 19 4.21 -11.13 6.60
C GLU A 19 3.60 -10.89 5.23
N PHE A 20 2.44 -10.24 5.19
CA PHE A 20 1.74 -9.94 3.95
C PHE A 20 2.61 -9.09 3.02
N PHE A 21 3.09 -7.94 3.47
CA PHE A 21 3.89 -7.04 2.63
C PHE A 21 5.27 -7.61 2.32
N THR A 22 5.83 -8.41 3.20
CA THR A 22 7.09 -9.11 2.93
C THR A 22 6.91 -10.10 1.78
N SER A 23 5.79 -10.79 1.73
CA SER A 23 5.51 -11.72 0.63
C SER A 23 5.32 -11.03 -0.72
N LEU A 24 5.02 -9.73 -0.72
CA LEU A 24 4.94 -8.93 -1.94
C LEU A 24 6.32 -8.49 -2.46
N GLY A 25 7.37 -8.70 -1.67
CA GLY A 25 8.72 -8.30 -2.02
C GLY A 25 9.23 -7.05 -1.31
N TYR A 26 8.42 -6.46 -0.44
CA TYR A 26 8.84 -5.29 0.34
C TYR A 26 9.62 -5.72 1.60
N SER A 27 10.31 -4.77 2.18
CA SER A 27 11.03 -4.96 3.43
C SER A 27 10.57 -3.94 4.47
N PHE A 28 10.89 -4.24 5.72
CA PHE A 28 10.62 -3.35 6.84
C PHE A 28 11.93 -2.90 7.45
N ASN A 29 12.00 -1.62 7.84
CA ASN A 29 13.19 -1.08 8.49
C ASN A 29 13.25 -1.58 9.94
N PRO A 30 14.21 -2.44 10.30
CA PRO A 30 14.25 -3.02 11.65
C PRO A 30 14.50 -1.97 12.74
N GLN A 31 15.13 -0.86 12.41
CA GLN A 31 15.40 0.21 13.36
C GLN A 31 14.10 0.88 13.84
N PHE A 32 13.06 0.90 12.98
CA PHE A 32 11.78 1.55 13.27
C PHE A 32 10.63 0.56 13.29
N THR A 33 10.92 -0.72 13.51
CA THR A 33 9.90 -1.78 13.59
C THR A 33 9.99 -2.46 14.95
N ASN A 34 8.85 -2.54 15.64
CA ASN A 34 8.72 -3.24 16.92
C ASN A 34 7.33 -3.87 17.02
N GLU A 35 6.88 -4.20 18.23
CA GLU A 35 5.58 -4.85 18.42
C GLU A 35 4.39 -3.90 18.24
N GLN A 36 4.63 -2.59 18.15
CA GLN A 36 3.56 -1.59 18.01
C GLN A 36 3.49 -0.96 16.63
N ALA A 37 4.59 -0.98 15.88
CA ALA A 37 4.63 -0.34 14.56
C ALA A 37 5.67 -1.01 13.67
N GLY A 38 5.36 -1.07 12.37
CA GLY A 38 6.28 -1.57 11.36
C GLY A 38 6.52 -0.51 10.30
N SER A 39 7.78 -0.24 9.99
CA SER A 39 8.16 0.72 8.94
C SER A 39 8.30 0.01 7.61
N LEU A 40 7.24 0.04 6.81
CA LEU A 40 7.20 -0.54 5.46
C LEU A 40 7.95 0.38 4.50
N VAL A 41 9.01 -0.12 3.89
CA VAL A 41 9.85 0.65 2.97
C VAL A 41 9.37 0.44 1.54
N ILE A 42 8.84 1.49 0.93
CA ILE A 42 8.47 1.47 -0.49
C ILE A 42 9.66 1.92 -1.34
N SER A 43 10.31 3.00 -0.92
CA SER A 43 11.52 3.54 -1.56
C SER A 43 12.32 4.32 -0.52
N ASP A 44 13.40 4.95 -0.96
CA ASP A 44 14.25 5.78 -0.08
C ASP A 44 13.52 6.97 0.53
N THR A 45 12.39 7.37 -0.05
CA THR A 45 11.65 8.56 0.37
C THR A 45 10.19 8.29 0.71
N ILE A 46 9.70 7.06 0.52
CA ILE A 46 8.29 6.71 0.71
C ILE A 46 8.19 5.55 1.68
N PHE A 47 7.49 5.79 2.78
CA PHE A 47 7.32 4.81 3.86
C PHE A 47 5.87 4.77 4.31
N PHE A 48 5.42 3.58 4.71
CA PHE A 48 4.14 3.41 5.38
C PHE A 48 4.40 2.83 6.76
N MET A 49 3.94 3.56 7.78
CA MET A 49 4.02 3.07 9.15
C MET A 49 2.75 2.31 9.45
N LEU A 50 2.86 1.00 9.57
CA LEU A 50 1.74 0.15 9.95
C LEU A 50 1.72 0.08 11.46
N ILE A 51 0.66 0.59 12.07
CA ILE A 51 0.63 0.85 13.51
C ILE A 51 -0.56 0.12 14.12
N THR A 52 -0.31 -0.63 15.22
CA THR A 52 -1.40 -1.30 15.93
C THR A 52 -2.46 -0.29 16.35
N GLU A 53 -3.73 -0.68 16.34
CA GLU A 53 -4.82 0.25 16.66
C GLU A 53 -4.67 0.93 18.02
N PRO A 54 -4.32 0.22 19.11
CA PRO A 54 -4.12 0.90 20.39
C PRO A 54 -3.05 1.98 20.35
N PHE A 55 -1.94 1.72 19.65
CA PHE A 55 -0.87 2.71 19.52
C PHE A 55 -1.28 3.86 18.59
N PHE A 56 -1.97 3.55 17.51
CA PHE A 56 -2.48 4.57 16.58
C PHE A 56 -3.37 5.59 17.30
N LYS A 57 -4.20 5.14 18.24
CA LYS A 57 -5.08 6.01 19.01
C LYS A 57 -4.34 7.05 19.85
N THR A 58 -3.06 6.84 20.11
CA THR A 58 -2.26 7.83 20.84
C THR A 58 -1.87 9.04 19.98
N PHE A 59 -1.99 8.93 18.65
CA PHE A 59 -1.63 9.99 17.71
C PHE A 59 -2.81 10.88 17.31
N THR A 60 -4.04 10.49 17.64
CA THR A 60 -5.22 11.24 17.23
C THR A 60 -6.33 11.09 18.27
N LYS A 61 -7.18 12.11 18.35
CA LYS A 61 -8.38 12.05 19.18
C LYS A 61 -9.59 11.51 18.42
N LYS A 62 -9.47 11.34 17.10
CA LYS A 62 -10.54 10.79 16.28
C LYS A 62 -10.61 9.29 16.43
N GLU A 63 -11.80 8.74 16.18
CA GLU A 63 -11.96 7.30 16.09
C GLU A 63 -11.24 6.76 14.86
N ILE A 64 -10.74 5.53 14.96
CA ILE A 64 -10.14 4.85 13.82
C ILE A 64 -11.24 4.42 12.87
N ALA A 65 -11.13 4.79 11.58
CA ALA A 65 -12.07 4.36 10.56
C ALA A 65 -11.93 2.85 10.32
N ASP A 66 -13.07 2.20 10.12
CA ASP A 66 -13.08 0.79 9.70
C ASP A 66 -12.90 0.74 8.19
N ALA A 67 -11.68 0.49 7.74
CA ALA A 67 -11.34 0.48 6.31
C ALA A 67 -12.01 -0.66 5.53
N THR A 68 -12.59 -1.64 6.22
CA THR A 68 -13.38 -2.66 5.53
C THR A 68 -14.75 -2.14 5.08
N LYS A 69 -15.17 -1.00 5.61
CA LYS A 69 -16.49 -0.40 5.32
C LYS A 69 -16.41 0.95 4.65
N VAL A 70 -15.43 1.76 5.01
CA VAL A 70 -15.26 3.13 4.49
C VAL A 70 -13.83 3.35 4.08
N THR A 71 -13.62 4.25 3.13
CA THR A 71 -12.27 4.62 2.72
C THR A 71 -12.11 6.12 2.67
N GLU A 72 -10.95 6.60 3.10
CA GLU A 72 -10.56 7.99 2.94
C GLU A 72 -9.51 8.13 1.86
N ALA A 73 -8.63 7.13 1.74
CA ALA A 73 -7.48 7.22 0.84
C ALA A 73 -7.29 5.93 0.05
N ILE A 74 -6.71 6.07 -1.12
CA ILE A 74 -6.22 4.98 -1.94
C ILE A 74 -4.73 5.19 -2.10
N ASN A 75 -3.94 4.20 -1.71
CA ASN A 75 -2.48 4.28 -1.75
C ASN A 75 -2.01 3.79 -3.11
N CYS A 76 -1.67 4.71 -4.01
CA CYS A 76 -1.28 4.38 -5.37
C CYS A 76 0.24 4.47 -5.52
N ILE A 77 0.85 3.41 -6.00
CA ILE A 77 2.31 3.27 -6.15
C ILE A 77 2.61 2.92 -7.60
N SER A 78 3.60 3.60 -8.18
CA SER A 78 4.03 3.31 -9.56
C SER A 78 4.98 2.11 -9.59
N LEU A 79 4.88 1.32 -10.66
CA LEU A 79 5.78 0.22 -10.96
C LEU A 79 6.32 0.38 -12.37
N ASP A 80 7.34 -0.41 -12.72
CA ASP A 80 8.12 -0.20 -13.94
C ASP A 80 7.55 -0.89 -15.17
N SER A 81 6.55 -1.75 -15.03
CA SER A 81 5.97 -2.48 -16.17
C SER A 81 4.56 -2.98 -15.85
N ARG A 82 3.82 -3.33 -16.91
CA ARG A 82 2.51 -3.98 -16.78
C ARG A 82 2.64 -5.33 -16.07
N GLU A 83 3.67 -6.08 -16.41
CA GLU A 83 3.94 -7.39 -15.80
C GLU A 83 4.19 -7.26 -14.30
N ALA A 84 4.89 -6.19 -13.88
CA ALA A 84 5.14 -5.93 -12.47
C ALA A 84 3.84 -5.65 -11.72
N VAL A 85 2.90 -4.93 -12.35
CA VAL A 85 1.57 -4.70 -11.76
C VAL A 85 0.83 -6.01 -11.55
N ASP A 86 0.73 -6.83 -12.61
CA ASP A 86 0.03 -8.12 -12.53
C ASP A 86 0.66 -9.04 -11.50
N GLU A 87 1.98 -9.09 -11.44
CA GLU A 87 2.70 -9.92 -10.48
C GLU A 87 2.45 -9.47 -9.05
N MET A 88 2.43 -8.16 -8.81
CA MET A 88 2.15 -7.60 -7.48
C MET A 88 0.78 -8.03 -6.99
N ILE A 89 -0.24 -7.90 -7.83
CA ILE A 89 -1.60 -8.28 -7.45
C ILE A 89 -1.73 -9.78 -7.24
N SER A 90 -1.09 -10.58 -8.07
CA SER A 90 -1.09 -12.05 -7.91
C SER A 90 -0.48 -12.47 -6.58
N LYS A 91 0.63 -11.87 -6.19
CA LYS A 91 1.27 -12.14 -4.90
C LYS A 91 0.37 -11.72 -3.74
N ALA A 92 -0.28 -10.56 -3.87
CA ALA A 92 -1.18 -10.05 -2.83
C ALA A 92 -2.37 -10.98 -2.62
N VAL A 93 -3.01 -11.43 -3.69
CA VAL A 93 -4.15 -12.35 -3.62
C VAL A 93 -3.72 -13.68 -2.99
N ALA A 94 -2.55 -14.20 -3.38
CA ALA A 94 -2.00 -15.41 -2.78
C ALA A 94 -1.74 -15.27 -1.28
N ALA A 95 -1.46 -14.04 -0.83
CA ALA A 95 -1.20 -13.73 0.58
C ALA A 95 -2.46 -13.33 1.37
N GLY A 96 -3.64 -13.33 0.74
CA GLY A 96 -4.91 -13.10 1.43
C GLY A 96 -5.66 -11.83 1.06
N ALA A 97 -5.13 -11.02 0.15
CA ALA A 97 -5.81 -9.81 -0.31
C ALA A 97 -6.98 -10.14 -1.25
N THR A 98 -7.86 -9.16 -1.44
CA THR A 98 -8.95 -9.25 -2.40
C THR A 98 -8.79 -8.16 -3.47
N THR A 99 -9.44 -8.35 -4.63
CA THR A 99 -9.37 -7.39 -5.73
C THR A 99 -10.78 -6.81 -5.95
N PRO A 100 -11.13 -5.73 -5.23
CA PRO A 100 -12.48 -5.18 -5.34
C PRO A 100 -12.78 -4.52 -6.68
N ASN A 101 -11.74 -4.10 -7.42
CA ASN A 101 -11.89 -3.42 -8.68
C ASN A 101 -11.19 -4.16 -9.82
N ASP A 102 -11.70 -3.97 -11.03
CA ASP A 102 -11.10 -4.54 -12.23
C ASP A 102 -9.86 -3.74 -12.66
N LYS A 103 -9.04 -4.38 -13.50
CA LYS A 103 -7.90 -3.72 -14.13
C LYS A 103 -8.35 -2.51 -14.94
N GLN A 104 -7.50 -1.49 -14.98
CA GLN A 104 -7.71 -0.29 -15.79
C GLN A 104 -6.60 -0.21 -16.83
N ASP A 105 -6.95 -0.28 -18.11
CA ASP A 105 -5.97 -0.18 -19.20
C ASP A 105 -6.38 0.96 -20.14
N HIS A 106 -5.64 2.05 -20.08
CA HIS A 106 -5.88 3.23 -20.91
C HIS A 106 -4.84 3.36 -22.03
N GLY A 107 -4.05 2.32 -22.29
CA GLY A 107 -2.96 2.34 -23.25
C GLY A 107 -1.70 2.98 -22.68
N TRP A 108 -1.77 4.25 -22.28
CA TRP A 108 -0.65 4.98 -21.67
C TRP A 108 -0.49 4.68 -20.18
N MET A 109 -1.53 4.17 -19.55
CA MET A 109 -1.54 3.83 -18.13
C MET A 109 -2.24 2.49 -17.93
N TYR A 110 -1.61 1.64 -17.12
CA TYR A 110 -2.16 0.35 -16.72
C TYR A 110 -2.14 0.27 -15.21
N GLY A 111 -3.28 -0.01 -14.61
CA GLY A 111 -3.40 -0.06 -13.17
C GLY A 111 -4.29 -1.18 -12.68
N TRP A 112 -3.99 -1.66 -11.48
CA TRP A 112 -4.79 -2.65 -10.77
C TRP A 112 -4.47 -2.53 -9.29
N GLY A 113 -5.38 -2.97 -8.45
CA GLY A 113 -5.19 -2.84 -7.03
C GLY A 113 -5.75 -3.98 -6.22
N PHE A 114 -5.52 -3.89 -4.92
CA PHE A 114 -6.04 -4.86 -3.97
C PHE A 114 -6.50 -4.16 -2.70
N GLN A 115 -7.30 -4.88 -1.92
CA GLN A 115 -7.64 -4.52 -0.57
C GLN A 115 -6.81 -5.44 0.35
N ASP A 116 -6.08 -4.83 1.28
CA ASP A 116 -5.22 -5.60 2.18
C ASP A 116 -6.01 -6.26 3.31
N LEU A 117 -5.29 -6.87 4.26
CA LEU A 117 -5.91 -7.63 5.35
C LEU A 117 -6.78 -6.77 6.28
N ASP A 118 -6.52 -5.46 6.33
CA ASP A 118 -7.26 -4.51 7.16
C ASP A 118 -8.31 -3.72 6.40
N GLY A 119 -8.40 -3.92 5.08
CA GLY A 119 -9.33 -3.19 4.24
C GLY A 119 -8.74 -1.96 3.55
N HIS A 120 -7.48 -1.64 3.80
CA HIS A 120 -6.84 -0.51 3.13
C HIS A 120 -6.69 -0.80 1.63
N LEU A 121 -6.95 0.23 0.82
CA LEU A 121 -6.89 0.11 -0.63
C LEU A 121 -5.52 0.50 -1.16
N TRP A 122 -4.96 -0.36 -2.00
CA TRP A 122 -3.68 -0.16 -2.66
C TRP A 122 -3.88 -0.30 -4.15
N GLU A 123 -3.33 0.65 -4.90
CA GLU A 123 -3.29 0.57 -6.36
C GLU A 123 -1.85 0.61 -6.82
N PHE A 124 -1.59 -0.11 -7.90
CA PHE A 124 -0.28 -0.14 -8.54
C PHE A 124 -0.48 0.22 -9.99
N MET A 125 0.37 1.11 -10.51
CA MET A 125 0.21 1.60 -11.87
C MET A 125 1.54 1.68 -12.58
N TYR A 126 1.48 1.38 -13.88
CA TYR A 126 2.56 1.63 -14.81
C TYR A 126 2.10 2.70 -15.80
N MET A 127 2.93 3.69 -16.02
CA MET A 127 2.67 4.74 -17.00
C MET A 127 3.73 4.72 -18.08
N ASP A 128 3.29 4.69 -19.34
CA ASP A 128 4.16 4.84 -20.50
C ASP A 128 4.20 6.32 -20.89
N ALA A 129 5.29 7.00 -20.49
CA ALA A 129 5.42 8.43 -20.70
C ALA A 129 5.39 8.81 -22.20
N SER A 130 5.85 7.90 -23.09
CA SER A 130 5.85 8.14 -24.52
C SER A 130 4.45 8.11 -25.15
N ALA A 131 3.48 7.49 -24.48
CA ALA A 131 2.11 7.35 -24.95
C ALA A 131 1.12 8.21 -24.16
N MET A 132 1.59 9.01 -23.20
CA MET A 132 0.71 9.84 -22.36
C MET A 132 0.00 10.91 -23.21
N PRO A 133 -1.29 11.18 -22.89
CA PRO A 133 -2.00 12.28 -23.55
C PRO A 133 -1.37 13.62 -23.20
N GLU A 134 -1.47 14.58 -24.10
CA GLU A 134 -0.91 15.93 -23.91
C GLU A 134 -1.52 16.63 -22.69
N HIS A 135 -2.79 16.38 -22.44
CA HIS A 135 -3.51 16.91 -21.28
C HIS A 135 -4.15 15.79 -20.49
N MET A 136 -3.98 15.82 -19.18
CA MET A 136 -4.54 14.83 -18.27
C MET A 136 -5.71 15.41 -17.46
#